data_a94a72f33d8d00d0e25bdb68b66f3856
#
_entry.id   a94a72f33d8d00d0e25bdb68b66f3856
#
_cell.length_a   1.000
_cell.length_b   1.000
_cell.length_c   1.000
_cell.angle_alpha   90.00
_cell.angle_beta   90.00
_cell.angle_gamma   90.00
#
_symmetry.space_group_name_H-M   'P 1'
#
loop_
_entity.id
_entity.type
_entity.pdbx_description
1 polymer ?
#
loop_
_entity_poly.entity_id
_entity_poly.type
_entity_poly.pdbx_seq_one_letter_code
_entity_poly.pdbx_strand_id
1 'polypeptide(L)'
;VEPLAPHEKVYVDSEFAEDENHGELGCEECHGGNPEDPNWKTAHEGVVKDPSYPDASSSCGQCHEDIAEHYETSLHISLAAFRKVTENRLGSDPAALDALSQAREAHCSGCHSSCGQCHISRPESVEGGLLEAHLFQKRPPMFQVCTACHGSRVEKEYLGKNAGIPPDIHKEKYFKCNKCHTAQQMHGDGNNYGNRYEVENGPKCIDCHEEIYSDKSENAAQHNDHKDKLSCQVCHSMPYKNCYACHVGKDDQGLAYFKTKGSILNFKIGINPAQNEKRPEKFVTVRHVPVDPNTFKFYSDIRLKNFDTLPTWKLATPHNIRRQTPQNKTCNACHGNAQLFLGKNDVKPEYADANAKVIVPPEMVPPKVDE
;
A
#
# COMPACT_ATOMS: atom_id res chain seq x y z
N VAL A 1 14.65 1.91 5.91
CA VAL A 1 15.35 3.09 5.34
C VAL A 1 16.01 3.83 6.49
N GLU A 2 17.32 4.03 6.42
CA GLU A 2 18.05 4.73 7.46
C GLU A 2 17.86 6.26 7.34
N PRO A 3 17.79 6.99 8.46
CA PRO A 3 17.74 8.45 8.46
C PRO A 3 18.98 9.05 7.79
N LEU A 4 18.80 10.18 7.12
CA LEU A 4 19.90 10.98 6.59
C LEU A 4 20.48 11.89 7.69
N ALA A 5 21.77 12.19 7.59
CA ALA A 5 22.39 13.23 8.42
C ALA A 5 21.76 14.60 8.10
N PRO A 6 21.74 15.56 9.04
CA PRO A 6 21.07 16.84 8.84
C PRO A 6 21.51 17.60 7.58
N HIS A 7 22.79 17.55 7.25
CA HIS A 7 23.32 18.22 6.04
C HIS A 7 22.89 17.51 4.75
N GLU A 8 22.77 16.18 4.76
CA GLU A 8 22.31 15.39 3.60
C GLU A 8 20.83 15.63 3.28
N LYS A 9 20.04 16.04 4.27
CA LYS A 9 18.61 16.31 4.10
C LYS A 9 18.32 17.55 3.25
N VAL A 10 19.28 18.47 3.16
CA VAL A 10 19.09 19.80 2.56
C VAL A 10 20.17 20.16 1.53
N TYR A 11 21.12 19.28 1.29
CA TYR A 11 22.20 19.55 0.35
C TYR A 11 21.69 19.54 -1.09
N VAL A 12 21.87 20.63 -1.79
CA VAL A 12 21.58 20.78 -3.23
C VAL A 12 22.90 20.73 -3.97
N ASP A 13 23.06 19.76 -4.88
CA ASP A 13 24.26 19.63 -5.69
C ASP A 13 24.27 20.65 -6.84
N SER A 14 25.46 21.07 -7.26
CA SER A 14 25.62 21.91 -8.45
C SER A 14 25.13 21.25 -9.74
N GLU A 15 25.09 19.91 -9.79
CA GLU A 15 24.50 19.15 -10.90
C GLU A 15 23.01 19.47 -11.13
N PHE A 16 22.30 19.97 -10.12
CA PHE A 16 20.91 20.45 -10.29
C PHE A 16 20.82 21.55 -11.36
N ALA A 17 21.78 22.48 -11.39
CA ALA A 17 21.80 23.54 -12.39
C ALA A 17 22.11 23.05 -13.83
N GLU A 18 22.58 21.82 -13.96
CA GLU A 18 22.85 21.17 -15.25
C GLU A 18 21.64 20.32 -15.73
N ASP A 19 20.56 20.20 -14.93
CA ASP A 19 19.35 19.49 -15.34
C ASP A 19 18.65 20.25 -16.46
N GLU A 20 18.54 19.61 -17.63
CA GLU A 20 18.02 20.21 -18.88
C GLU A 20 16.56 20.71 -18.77
N ASN A 21 15.82 20.24 -17.77
CA ASN A 21 14.38 20.54 -17.64
C ASN A 21 14.08 21.48 -16.48
N HIS A 22 14.82 21.37 -15.37
CA HIS A 22 14.53 22.09 -14.13
C HIS A 22 15.67 23.02 -13.69
N GLY A 23 16.90 22.77 -14.14
CA GLY A 23 18.07 23.52 -13.69
C GLY A 23 18.10 24.99 -14.13
N GLU A 24 17.41 25.35 -15.22
CA GLU A 24 17.29 26.74 -15.66
C GLU A 24 16.24 27.56 -14.86
N LEU A 25 15.39 26.87 -14.05
CA LEU A 25 14.42 27.52 -13.19
C LEU A 25 15.09 28.07 -11.93
N GLY A 26 14.72 29.27 -11.52
CA GLY A 26 15.13 29.80 -10.23
C GLY A 26 14.47 29.02 -9.08
N CYS A 27 15.12 28.96 -7.92
CA CYS A 27 14.56 28.27 -6.75
C CYS A 27 13.18 28.86 -6.38
N GLU A 28 13.01 30.17 -6.57
CA GLU A 28 11.79 30.92 -6.28
C GLU A 28 10.62 30.55 -7.18
N GLU A 29 10.84 30.08 -8.38
CA GLU A 29 9.78 29.66 -9.30
C GLU A 29 8.96 28.49 -8.71
N CYS A 30 9.62 27.64 -7.93
CA CYS A 30 8.97 26.53 -7.24
C CYS A 30 8.71 26.83 -5.76
N HIS A 31 9.70 27.39 -5.06
CA HIS A 31 9.66 27.52 -3.61
C HIS A 31 9.13 28.87 -3.11
N GLY A 32 8.97 29.86 -3.99
CA GLY A 32 8.62 31.22 -3.61
C GLY A 32 9.79 31.96 -2.98
N GLY A 33 9.51 33.10 -2.32
CA GLY A 33 10.52 34.03 -1.80
C GLY A 33 10.83 35.14 -2.77
N ASN A 34 11.87 35.94 -2.46
CA ASN A 34 12.31 37.09 -3.28
C ASN A 34 13.83 37.06 -3.44
N PRO A 35 14.37 36.57 -4.55
CA PRO A 35 15.81 36.46 -4.79
C PRO A 35 16.51 37.83 -4.92
N GLU A 36 15.78 38.88 -5.23
CA GLU A 36 16.32 40.24 -5.39
C GLU A 36 16.50 40.98 -4.06
N ASP A 37 15.96 40.45 -2.96
CA ASP A 37 16.08 41.10 -1.64
C ASP A 37 17.43 40.72 -0.99
N PRO A 38 18.29 41.74 -0.69
CA PRO A 38 19.59 41.49 -0.09
C PRO A 38 19.51 41.04 1.38
N ASN A 39 18.35 41.21 2.02
CA ASN A 39 18.12 40.74 3.38
C ASN A 39 17.56 39.32 3.37
N TRP A 40 18.38 38.35 3.80
CA TRP A 40 18.01 36.95 3.81
C TRP A 40 16.71 36.63 4.55
N LYS A 41 16.31 37.40 5.56
CA LYS A 41 15.06 37.16 6.30
C LYS A 41 13.83 37.49 5.46
N THR A 42 13.85 38.64 4.80
CA THR A 42 12.75 39.05 3.93
C THR A 42 12.79 38.35 2.59
N ALA A 43 13.97 37.99 2.10
CA ALA A 43 14.13 37.15 0.91
C ALA A 43 13.45 35.78 1.07
N HIS A 44 13.43 35.22 2.28
CA HIS A 44 12.82 33.91 2.56
C HIS A 44 11.38 33.98 3.09
N GLU A 45 10.77 35.18 3.15
CA GLU A 45 9.36 35.28 3.47
C GLU A 45 8.49 34.62 2.40
N GLY A 46 7.62 33.68 2.84
CA GLY A 46 6.75 32.93 1.93
C GLY A 46 7.39 31.71 1.26
N VAL A 47 8.65 31.38 1.55
CA VAL A 47 9.29 30.16 1.04
C VAL A 47 8.60 28.92 1.58
N VAL A 48 8.20 28.02 0.68
CA VAL A 48 7.59 26.74 0.99
C VAL A 48 8.58 25.59 0.83
N LYS A 49 8.61 24.68 1.81
CA LYS A 49 9.52 23.54 1.81
C LYS A 49 9.18 22.50 0.73
N ASP A 50 7.91 22.18 0.58
CA ASP A 50 7.40 21.27 -0.46
C ASP A 50 6.37 22.01 -1.31
N PRO A 51 6.78 22.57 -2.47
CA PRO A 51 5.87 23.31 -3.35
C PRO A 51 4.83 22.44 -4.04
N SER A 52 4.93 21.12 -3.92
CA SER A 52 3.94 20.19 -4.45
C SER A 52 2.86 19.79 -3.43
N TYR A 53 2.88 20.35 -2.22
CA TYR A 53 1.92 20.08 -1.16
C TYR A 53 1.39 21.38 -0.51
N PRO A 54 0.10 21.51 -0.24
CA PRO A 54 -0.98 20.53 -0.51
C PRO A 54 -1.48 20.54 -1.95
N ASP A 55 -1.11 21.53 -2.73
CA ASP A 55 -1.54 21.72 -4.12
C ASP A 55 -0.33 21.94 -5.03
N ALA A 56 -0.16 21.05 -6.01
CA ALA A 56 0.92 21.11 -6.97
C ALA A 56 0.61 21.95 -8.22
N SER A 57 -0.59 22.48 -8.38
CA SER A 57 -1.04 23.15 -9.59
C SER A 57 -0.24 24.45 -9.89
N SER A 58 0.13 25.16 -8.84
CA SER A 58 0.90 26.41 -8.92
C SER A 58 2.41 26.22 -9.11
N SER A 59 2.91 25.02 -9.01
CA SER A 59 4.33 24.67 -9.16
C SER A 59 4.51 23.64 -10.27
N CYS A 60 4.53 22.35 -9.95
CA CYS A 60 4.68 21.26 -10.91
C CYS A 60 3.62 21.29 -12.02
N GLY A 61 2.39 21.67 -11.69
CA GLY A 61 1.26 21.73 -12.61
C GLY A 61 1.40 22.75 -13.73
N GLN A 62 2.28 23.73 -13.60
CA GLN A 62 2.52 24.70 -14.69
C GLN A 62 3.10 24.06 -15.95
N CYS A 63 3.85 22.95 -15.80
CA CYS A 63 4.43 22.20 -16.91
C CYS A 63 3.90 20.76 -16.99
N HIS A 64 3.45 20.20 -15.87
CA HIS A 64 2.91 18.84 -15.77
C HIS A 64 1.38 18.84 -15.57
N GLU A 65 0.67 19.66 -16.38
CA GLU A 65 -0.77 19.90 -16.26
C GLU A 65 -1.57 18.59 -16.27
N ASP A 66 -1.33 17.71 -17.25
CA ASP A 66 -2.03 16.42 -17.40
C ASP A 66 -1.93 15.53 -16.15
N ILE A 67 -0.81 15.59 -15.43
CA ILE A 67 -0.60 14.82 -14.21
C ILE A 67 -1.24 15.54 -13.01
N ALA A 68 -1.04 16.84 -12.92
CA ALA A 68 -1.56 17.66 -11.84
C ALA A 68 -3.10 17.69 -11.79
N GLU A 69 -3.78 17.59 -12.94
CA GLU A 69 -5.24 17.48 -13.03
C GLU A 69 -5.79 16.23 -12.36
N HIS A 70 -5.04 15.14 -12.37
CA HIS A 70 -5.55 13.83 -11.93
C HIS A 70 -4.95 13.31 -10.63
N TYR A 71 -3.80 13.83 -10.19
CA TYR A 71 -3.03 13.23 -9.08
C TYR A 71 -3.79 13.16 -7.76
N GLU A 72 -4.70 14.11 -7.49
CA GLU A 72 -5.54 14.11 -6.28
C GLU A 72 -6.46 12.91 -6.18
N THR A 73 -6.80 12.29 -7.32
CA THR A 73 -7.64 11.09 -7.37
C THR A 73 -6.86 9.82 -7.03
N SER A 74 -5.53 9.88 -7.03
CA SER A 74 -4.67 8.79 -6.62
C SER A 74 -4.94 8.36 -5.17
N LEU A 75 -4.95 7.06 -4.92
CA LEU A 75 -5.06 6.54 -3.54
C LEU A 75 -3.87 6.92 -2.66
N HIS A 76 -2.73 7.30 -3.24
CA HIS A 76 -1.56 7.77 -2.51
C HIS A 76 -1.75 9.19 -1.95
N ILE A 77 -2.53 10.01 -2.62
CA ILE A 77 -2.85 11.36 -2.19
C ILE A 77 -4.14 11.38 -1.35
N SER A 78 -5.22 10.80 -1.90
CA SER A 78 -6.55 10.86 -1.26
C SER A 78 -6.65 10.09 0.05
N LEU A 79 -5.87 9.02 0.24
CA LEU A 79 -5.97 8.04 1.35
C LEU A 79 -7.42 7.59 1.61
N ALA A 80 -8.28 7.61 0.61
CA ALA A 80 -9.73 7.37 0.73
C ALA A 80 -10.07 6.07 1.45
N ALA A 81 -9.29 5.00 1.22
CA ALA A 81 -9.49 3.72 1.89
C ALA A 81 -9.32 3.81 3.42
N PHE A 82 -8.35 4.60 3.89
CA PHE A 82 -8.14 4.81 5.33
C PHE A 82 -9.26 5.62 5.96
N ARG A 83 -9.68 6.70 5.29
CA ARG A 83 -10.80 7.53 5.73
C ARG A 83 -12.05 6.68 5.88
N LYS A 84 -12.49 6.02 4.82
CA LYS A 84 -13.70 5.19 4.78
C LYS A 84 -13.72 4.13 5.88
N VAL A 85 -12.61 3.42 6.10
CA VAL A 85 -12.54 2.34 7.09
C VAL A 85 -12.57 2.88 8.52
N THR A 86 -11.87 3.96 8.82
CA THR A 86 -11.81 4.52 10.17
C THR A 86 -13.10 5.23 10.54
N GLU A 87 -13.71 5.99 9.64
CA GLU A 87 -14.98 6.69 9.84
C GLU A 87 -16.13 5.71 10.06
N ASN A 88 -16.24 4.68 9.23
CA ASN A 88 -17.27 3.65 9.40
C ASN A 88 -17.17 2.93 10.75
N ARG A 89 -15.94 2.77 11.30
CA ARG A 89 -15.75 2.18 12.62
C ARG A 89 -16.01 3.13 13.78
N LEU A 90 -15.92 4.43 13.54
CA LEU A 90 -16.23 5.44 14.56
C LEU A 90 -17.72 5.70 14.69
N GLY A 91 -18.45 5.77 13.57
CA GLY A 91 -19.83 6.20 13.47
C GLY A 91 -19.96 7.65 13.02
N SER A 92 -21.14 8.25 13.24
CA SER A 92 -21.54 9.53 12.66
C SER A 92 -21.50 10.73 13.61
N ASP A 93 -20.88 10.59 14.79
CA ASP A 93 -20.73 11.71 15.74
C ASP A 93 -19.75 12.77 15.17
N PRO A 94 -20.21 14.01 14.89
CA PRO A 94 -19.37 15.03 14.25
C PRO A 94 -18.13 15.41 15.06
N ALA A 95 -18.23 15.51 16.39
CA ALA A 95 -17.10 15.85 17.26
C ALA A 95 -16.05 14.74 17.26
N ALA A 96 -16.51 13.48 17.27
CA ALA A 96 -15.61 12.33 17.17
C ALA A 96 -14.96 12.21 15.78
N LEU A 97 -15.67 12.55 14.71
CA LEU A 97 -15.13 12.58 13.35
C LEU A 97 -14.06 13.66 13.19
N ASP A 98 -14.29 14.85 13.75
CA ASP A 98 -13.29 15.94 13.73
C ASP A 98 -12.03 15.53 14.49
N ALA A 99 -12.17 15.04 15.71
CA ALA A 99 -11.04 14.56 16.49
C ALA A 99 -10.31 13.36 15.83
N LEU A 100 -11.02 12.47 15.13
CA LEU A 100 -10.40 11.42 14.31
C LEU A 100 -9.62 12.01 13.12
N SER A 101 -10.15 13.04 12.50
CA SER A 101 -9.46 13.74 11.40
C SER A 101 -8.14 14.35 11.89
N GLN A 102 -8.16 15.04 13.02
CA GLN A 102 -6.95 15.59 13.64
C GLN A 102 -5.94 14.49 14.01
N ALA A 103 -6.40 13.36 14.56
CA ALA A 103 -5.53 12.24 14.89
C ALA A 103 -4.92 11.59 13.63
N ARG A 104 -5.67 11.52 12.53
CA ARG A 104 -5.16 11.04 11.23
C ARG A 104 -4.12 12.00 10.67
N GLU A 105 -4.38 13.28 10.71
CA GLU A 105 -3.43 14.30 10.25
C GLU A 105 -2.14 14.24 11.07
N ALA A 106 -2.22 14.20 12.38
CA ALA A 106 -1.06 14.11 13.25
C ALA A 106 -0.24 12.83 13.11
N HIS A 107 -0.81 11.73 12.56
CA HIS A 107 -0.14 10.44 12.45
C HIS A 107 0.04 9.97 11.01
N CYS A 108 -0.97 10.13 10.15
CA CYS A 108 -0.98 9.54 8.81
C CYS A 108 -0.46 10.50 7.73
N SER A 109 -0.41 11.81 8.03
CA SER A 109 0.06 12.83 7.09
C SER A 109 1.48 12.56 6.59
N GLY A 110 2.37 12.01 7.42
CA GLY A 110 3.72 11.62 6.99
C GLY A 110 3.79 10.50 5.93
N CYS A 111 2.63 9.84 5.64
CA CYS A 111 2.48 8.89 4.54
C CYS A 111 1.64 9.44 3.39
N HIS A 112 1.14 10.69 3.49
CA HIS A 112 0.54 11.38 2.37
C HIS A 112 1.64 11.78 1.40
N SER A 113 1.61 11.22 0.21
CA SER A 113 2.60 11.54 -0.80
C SER A 113 2.26 12.86 -1.49
N SER A 114 3.30 13.59 -1.83
CA SER A 114 3.28 14.67 -2.80
C SER A 114 4.15 14.30 -4.00
N CYS A 115 4.13 15.10 -5.04
CA CYS A 115 5.05 14.90 -6.17
C CYS A 115 6.50 14.90 -5.65
N GLY A 116 6.83 15.86 -4.79
CA GLY A 116 8.16 16.01 -4.19
C GLY A 116 8.59 14.77 -3.38
N GLN A 117 7.69 14.18 -2.58
CA GLN A 117 8.02 13.01 -1.74
C GLN A 117 8.26 11.71 -2.51
N CYS A 118 7.99 11.70 -3.80
CA CYS A 118 8.32 10.58 -4.66
C CYS A 118 9.50 10.90 -5.58
N HIS A 119 9.57 12.12 -6.12
CA HIS A 119 10.47 12.47 -7.21
C HIS A 119 11.71 13.27 -6.78
N ILE A 120 11.71 13.88 -5.60
CA ILE A 120 12.78 14.78 -5.15
C ILE A 120 13.27 14.41 -3.74
N SER A 121 12.34 14.09 -2.85
CA SER A 121 12.63 13.83 -1.44
C SER A 121 12.17 12.44 -1.01
N ARG A 122 12.65 12.02 0.15
CA ARG A 122 12.16 10.84 0.84
C ARG A 122 10.86 11.19 1.58
N PRO A 123 9.93 10.22 1.73
CA PRO A 123 8.73 10.43 2.54
C PRO A 123 9.05 10.85 3.99
N GLU A 124 8.20 11.69 4.57
CA GLU A 124 8.34 12.12 5.98
C GLU A 124 8.25 10.95 6.97
N SER A 125 7.60 9.85 6.59
CA SER A 125 7.56 8.61 7.38
C SER A 125 8.94 8.03 7.71
N VAL A 126 9.99 8.45 7.01
CA VAL A 126 11.40 8.11 7.25
C VAL A 126 12.28 9.36 7.43
N GLU A 127 11.71 10.40 8.07
CA GLU A 127 12.32 11.68 8.38
C GLU A 127 12.64 12.59 7.16
N GLY A 128 12.08 12.30 5.99
CA GLY A 128 12.25 13.13 4.81
C GLY A 128 13.70 13.22 4.32
N GLY A 129 14.05 14.37 3.75
CA GLY A 129 15.36 14.67 3.17
C GLY A 129 15.42 14.40 1.67
N LEU A 130 16.34 15.03 0.97
CA LEU A 130 16.51 14.92 -0.46
C LEU A 130 16.96 13.51 -0.88
N LEU A 131 16.53 13.05 -2.04
CA LEU A 131 16.87 11.72 -2.57
C LEU A 131 18.31 11.69 -3.09
N GLU A 132 18.61 12.55 -4.03
CA GLU A 132 19.90 12.71 -4.67
C GLU A 132 20.20 14.21 -4.81
N ALA A 133 20.49 14.85 -3.68
CA ALA A 133 20.90 16.25 -3.65
C ALA A 133 20.01 17.21 -4.47
N HIS A 134 18.70 17.02 -4.43
CA HIS A 134 17.65 17.75 -5.17
C HIS A 134 17.48 17.39 -6.64
N LEU A 135 18.15 16.37 -7.16
CA LEU A 135 17.94 15.92 -8.53
C LEU A 135 16.56 15.25 -8.69
N PHE A 136 15.88 15.56 -9.78
CA PHE A 136 14.55 15.02 -10.07
C PHE A 136 14.63 13.56 -10.54
N GLN A 137 13.95 12.69 -9.81
CA GLN A 137 13.92 11.26 -10.09
C GLN A 137 12.72 10.90 -10.96
N LYS A 138 12.88 10.78 -12.29
CA LYS A 138 11.81 10.32 -13.18
C LYS A 138 11.20 8.98 -12.73
N ARG A 139 12.01 8.12 -12.13
CA ARG A 139 11.60 6.82 -11.57
C ARG A 139 11.98 6.75 -10.11
N PRO A 140 11.04 7.00 -9.20
CA PRO A 140 11.32 6.99 -7.75
C PRO A 140 12.06 5.73 -7.31
N PRO A 141 13.13 5.84 -6.53
CA PRO A 141 13.91 4.71 -6.07
C PRO A 141 13.11 3.88 -5.06
N MET A 142 12.91 2.59 -5.38
CA MET A 142 12.04 1.68 -4.63
C MET A 142 12.33 1.65 -3.13
N PHE A 143 13.62 1.56 -2.74
CA PHE A 143 14.00 1.39 -1.34
C PHE A 143 13.91 2.67 -0.52
N GLN A 144 14.06 3.82 -1.14
CA GLN A 144 14.05 5.11 -0.45
C GLN A 144 12.65 5.71 -0.41
N VAL A 145 11.79 5.37 -1.37
CA VAL A 145 10.45 5.93 -1.52
C VAL A 145 9.38 4.88 -1.20
N CYS A 146 9.20 3.86 -2.05
CA CYS A 146 8.09 2.91 -1.88
C CYS A 146 8.15 2.19 -0.52
N THR A 147 9.32 1.67 -0.13
CA THR A 147 9.44 0.90 1.11
C THR A 147 9.46 1.77 2.37
N ALA A 148 9.61 3.08 2.25
CA ALA A 148 9.46 4.00 3.36
C ALA A 148 8.07 3.88 4.02
N CYS A 149 7.02 3.74 3.20
CA CYS A 149 5.64 3.53 3.67
C CYS A 149 5.23 2.06 3.64
N HIS A 150 5.68 1.28 2.65
CA HIS A 150 5.30 -0.12 2.46
C HIS A 150 6.26 -1.14 3.14
N GLY A 151 7.14 -0.69 4.04
CA GLY A 151 8.19 -1.48 4.67
C GLY A 151 7.71 -2.60 5.59
N SER A 152 6.57 -2.43 6.26
CA SER A 152 6.14 -3.37 7.31
C SER A 152 5.62 -4.73 6.79
N ARG A 153 5.09 -4.78 5.57
CA ARG A 153 4.50 -5.98 4.96
C ARG A 153 5.03 -6.23 3.55
N VAL A 154 4.72 -5.35 2.61
CA VAL A 154 5.03 -5.53 1.18
C VAL A 154 6.52 -5.70 0.94
N GLU A 155 7.35 -4.84 1.51
CA GLU A 155 8.81 -4.97 1.44
C GLU A 155 9.30 -6.32 1.97
N LYS A 156 8.83 -6.71 3.18
CA LYS A 156 9.25 -7.96 3.81
C LYS A 156 8.85 -9.20 3.03
N GLU A 157 7.70 -9.15 2.38
CA GLU A 157 7.24 -10.21 1.49
C GLU A 157 8.09 -10.23 0.22
N TYR A 158 8.22 -9.09 -0.45
CA TYR A 158 8.91 -8.99 -1.74
C TYR A 158 10.40 -9.32 -1.65
N LEU A 159 11.07 -8.87 -0.60
CA LEU A 159 12.51 -9.08 -0.40
C LEU A 159 12.86 -10.38 0.35
N GLY A 160 11.87 -11.18 0.77
CA GLY A 160 12.11 -12.39 1.56
C GLY A 160 12.65 -12.13 2.96
N LYS A 161 12.27 -10.99 3.57
CA LYS A 161 12.69 -10.62 4.94
C LYS A 161 11.88 -11.31 6.04
N ASN A 162 10.87 -12.10 5.70
CA ASN A 162 10.13 -12.93 6.65
C ASN A 162 10.88 -14.25 6.86
N ALA A 163 11.06 -14.65 8.14
CA ALA A 163 11.82 -15.85 8.47
C ALA A 163 11.28 -17.11 7.76
N GLY A 164 12.15 -17.81 7.05
CA GLY A 164 11.84 -19.03 6.32
C GLY A 164 11.04 -18.84 5.02
N ILE A 165 10.76 -17.61 4.62
CA ILE A 165 10.03 -17.32 3.38
C ILE A 165 11.02 -16.72 2.36
N PRO A 166 11.17 -17.33 1.18
CA PRO A 166 12.03 -16.79 0.13
C PRO A 166 11.45 -15.49 -0.45
N PRO A 167 12.28 -14.67 -1.12
CA PRO A 167 11.82 -13.46 -1.81
C PRO A 167 10.82 -13.81 -2.92
N ASP A 168 10.09 -12.80 -3.38
CA ASP A 168 9.25 -12.90 -4.57
C ASP A 168 10.07 -13.30 -5.81
N ILE A 169 9.51 -14.13 -6.67
CA ILE A 169 10.22 -14.58 -7.89
C ILE A 169 10.54 -13.41 -8.83
N HIS A 170 9.69 -12.38 -8.87
CA HIS A 170 9.92 -11.20 -9.72
C HIS A 170 11.07 -10.34 -9.19
N LYS A 171 11.30 -10.32 -7.87
CA LYS A 171 12.50 -9.71 -7.26
C LYS A 171 13.77 -10.43 -7.73
N GLU A 172 13.75 -11.76 -7.81
CA GLU A 172 14.87 -12.56 -8.34
C GLU A 172 15.12 -12.28 -9.83
N LYS A 173 14.10 -11.78 -10.55
CA LYS A 173 14.20 -11.29 -11.93
C LYS A 173 14.53 -9.78 -12.02
N TYR A 174 14.98 -9.18 -10.91
CA TYR A 174 15.35 -7.76 -10.80
C TYR A 174 14.20 -6.77 -11.08
N PHE A 175 12.94 -7.18 -10.99
CA PHE A 175 11.83 -6.26 -11.11
C PHE A 175 11.81 -5.31 -9.92
N LYS A 176 11.46 -4.06 -10.19
CA LYS A 176 11.18 -3.05 -9.17
C LYS A 176 9.67 -2.81 -9.09
N CYS A 177 9.20 -2.13 -8.06
CA CYS A 177 7.77 -1.87 -7.84
C CYS A 177 7.09 -1.27 -9.08
N ASN A 178 7.74 -0.31 -9.72
CA ASN A 178 7.26 0.40 -10.91
C ASN A 178 7.26 -0.45 -12.21
N LYS A 179 7.69 -1.70 -12.17
CA LYS A 179 7.50 -2.62 -13.30
C LYS A 179 6.05 -3.11 -13.39
N CYS A 180 5.39 -3.25 -12.23
CA CYS A 180 3.99 -3.67 -12.13
C CYS A 180 3.07 -2.48 -11.83
N HIS A 181 3.51 -1.56 -10.97
CA HIS A 181 2.77 -0.35 -10.60
C HIS A 181 3.17 0.80 -11.52
N THR A 182 2.32 1.09 -12.51
CA THR A 182 2.61 2.08 -13.56
C THR A 182 2.42 3.52 -13.08
N ALA A 183 3.00 4.46 -13.82
CA ALA A 183 2.80 5.89 -13.56
C ALA A 183 1.32 6.28 -13.56
N GLN A 184 0.52 5.75 -14.49
CA GLN A 184 -0.92 6.00 -14.54
C GLN A 184 -1.64 5.58 -13.26
N GLN A 185 -1.26 4.43 -12.67
CA GLN A 185 -1.82 4.03 -11.38
C GLN A 185 -1.37 4.94 -10.24
N MET A 186 -0.12 5.38 -10.27
CA MET A 186 0.45 6.22 -9.19
C MET A 186 -0.08 7.65 -9.21
N HIS A 187 -0.24 8.21 -10.39
CA HIS A 187 -0.68 9.60 -10.57
C HIS A 187 -2.21 9.77 -10.55
N GLY A 188 -2.98 8.66 -10.57
CA GLY A 188 -4.44 8.73 -10.71
C GLY A 188 -4.89 8.79 -12.16
N ASP A 189 -6.18 8.70 -12.38
CA ASP A 189 -6.82 8.66 -13.70
C ASP A 189 -8.09 9.54 -13.77
N GLY A 190 -8.25 10.45 -12.81
CA GLY A 190 -9.40 11.33 -12.69
C GLY A 190 -10.60 10.70 -11.96
N ASN A 191 -10.55 9.39 -11.66
CA ASN A 191 -11.63 8.71 -10.96
C ASN A 191 -11.36 8.60 -9.45
N ASN A 192 -12.35 8.92 -8.63
CA ASN A 192 -12.27 8.78 -7.19
C ASN A 192 -12.62 7.36 -6.75
N TYR A 193 -11.63 6.65 -6.22
CA TYR A 193 -11.78 5.29 -5.72
C TYR A 193 -11.87 5.26 -4.19
N GLY A 194 -12.86 4.54 -3.66
CA GLY A 194 -13.02 4.34 -2.22
C GLY A 194 -12.05 3.32 -1.62
N ASN A 195 -11.43 2.49 -2.45
CA ASN A 195 -10.44 1.49 -2.05
C ASN A 195 -9.66 0.95 -3.26
N ARG A 196 -8.55 0.26 -2.98
CA ARG A 196 -7.65 -0.29 -4.02
C ARG A 196 -8.27 -1.34 -4.94
N TYR A 197 -9.38 -1.96 -4.57
CA TYR A 197 -10.02 -3.00 -5.37
C TYR A 197 -10.90 -2.41 -6.49
N GLU A 198 -11.20 -1.13 -6.39
CA GLU A 198 -11.96 -0.36 -7.38
C GLU A 198 -11.04 0.19 -8.49
N VAL A 199 -9.73 0.34 -8.22
CA VAL A 199 -8.76 0.88 -9.18
C VAL A 199 -8.68 0.00 -10.42
N GLU A 200 -8.93 0.58 -11.59
CA GLU A 200 -9.06 -0.14 -12.85
C GLU A 200 -7.71 -0.51 -13.47
N ASN A 201 -6.75 0.39 -13.38
CA ASN A 201 -5.41 0.25 -13.94
C ASN A 201 -4.39 -0.41 -13.00
N GLY A 202 -4.89 -1.12 -11.96
CA GLY A 202 -4.03 -1.90 -11.08
C GLY A 202 -3.41 -3.11 -11.78
N PRO A 203 -2.20 -3.55 -11.38
CA PRO A 203 -1.48 -4.63 -12.05
C PRO A 203 -2.22 -5.96 -11.97
N LYS A 204 -2.29 -6.68 -13.08
CA LYS A 204 -2.85 -8.03 -13.17
C LYS A 204 -1.77 -9.00 -13.61
N CYS A 205 -1.78 -10.20 -13.05
CA CYS A 205 -0.82 -11.25 -13.41
C CYS A 205 -0.92 -11.60 -14.91
N ILE A 206 -2.14 -11.63 -15.42
CA ILE A 206 -2.42 -12.00 -16.80
C ILE A 206 -1.86 -11.00 -17.84
N ASP A 207 -1.60 -9.74 -17.44
CA ASP A 207 -1.02 -8.74 -18.35
C ASP A 207 0.37 -9.14 -18.87
N CYS A 208 1.06 -10.03 -18.15
CA CYS A 208 2.36 -10.58 -18.53
C CYS A 208 2.35 -12.10 -18.71
N HIS A 209 1.38 -12.79 -18.11
CA HIS A 209 1.25 -14.25 -18.15
C HIS A 209 0.07 -14.69 -19.03
N GLU A 210 -0.05 -14.10 -20.22
CA GLU A 210 -1.20 -14.29 -21.13
C GLU A 210 -1.36 -15.76 -21.58
N GLU A 211 -0.24 -16.49 -21.76
CA GLU A 211 -0.25 -17.85 -22.31
C GLU A 211 -0.56 -18.96 -21.31
N ILE A 212 -0.79 -18.64 -20.01
CA ILE A 212 -0.96 -19.69 -18.99
C ILE A 212 -2.17 -20.59 -19.21
N TYR A 213 -3.17 -20.10 -19.94
CA TYR A 213 -4.38 -20.86 -20.28
C TYR A 213 -4.29 -21.54 -21.67
N SER A 214 -3.23 -21.29 -22.41
CA SER A 214 -3.04 -21.88 -23.74
C SER A 214 -2.52 -23.31 -23.64
N ASP A 215 -2.82 -24.14 -24.64
CA ASP A 215 -2.32 -25.52 -24.73
C ASP A 215 -0.79 -25.63 -24.79
N LYS A 216 -0.10 -24.51 -25.02
CA LYS A 216 1.37 -24.42 -24.97
C LYS A 216 1.93 -24.34 -23.55
N SER A 217 1.09 -24.01 -22.57
CA SER A 217 1.52 -23.92 -21.18
C SER A 217 1.66 -25.33 -20.58
N GLU A 218 2.78 -25.59 -19.93
CA GLU A 218 3.08 -26.86 -19.25
C GLU A 218 1.99 -27.28 -18.24
N ASN A 219 1.31 -26.31 -17.64
CA ASN A 219 0.27 -26.52 -16.62
C ASN A 219 -1.10 -25.95 -17.05
N ALA A 220 -1.38 -25.96 -18.36
CA ALA A 220 -2.62 -25.41 -18.92
C ALA A 220 -3.88 -26.05 -18.31
N ALA A 221 -3.89 -27.37 -18.14
CA ALA A 221 -5.02 -28.11 -17.55
C ALA A 221 -5.34 -27.56 -16.16
N GLN A 222 -4.34 -27.48 -15.27
CA GLN A 222 -4.53 -27.00 -13.89
C GLN A 222 -5.00 -25.52 -13.87
N HIS A 223 -4.47 -24.68 -14.74
CA HIS A 223 -4.91 -23.28 -14.82
C HIS A 223 -6.34 -23.18 -15.36
N ASN A 224 -6.70 -23.95 -16.38
CA ASN A 224 -8.05 -23.93 -16.95
C ASN A 224 -9.10 -24.49 -15.97
N ASP A 225 -8.78 -25.56 -15.22
CA ASP A 225 -9.68 -26.14 -14.23
C ASP A 225 -10.02 -25.19 -13.08
N HIS A 226 -9.11 -24.24 -12.77
CA HIS A 226 -9.26 -23.30 -11.67
C HIS A 226 -9.55 -21.86 -12.11
N LYS A 227 -9.58 -21.61 -13.42
CA LYS A 227 -9.92 -20.30 -13.98
C LYS A 227 -11.25 -19.78 -13.41
N ASP A 228 -11.30 -18.51 -13.11
CA ASP A 228 -12.46 -17.80 -12.54
C ASP A 228 -12.95 -18.35 -11.18
N LYS A 229 -12.36 -19.42 -10.67
CA LYS A 229 -12.64 -19.97 -9.34
C LYS A 229 -11.66 -19.46 -8.30
N LEU A 230 -10.38 -19.38 -8.65
CA LEU A 230 -9.29 -19.03 -7.75
C LEU A 230 -8.49 -17.83 -8.26
N SER A 231 -8.18 -16.88 -7.39
CA SER A 231 -7.16 -15.88 -7.73
C SER A 231 -5.77 -16.52 -7.81
N CYS A 232 -4.90 -15.97 -8.65
CA CYS A 232 -3.54 -16.50 -8.87
C CYS A 232 -2.76 -16.66 -7.57
N GLN A 233 -2.95 -15.76 -6.61
CA GLN A 233 -2.30 -15.76 -5.31
C GLN A 233 -2.69 -16.97 -4.44
N VAL A 234 -3.84 -17.59 -4.68
CA VAL A 234 -4.26 -18.80 -3.94
C VAL A 234 -3.26 -19.94 -4.15
N CYS A 235 -2.76 -20.09 -5.37
CA CYS A 235 -1.74 -21.10 -5.69
C CYS A 235 -0.32 -20.61 -5.50
N HIS A 236 -0.06 -19.33 -5.77
CA HIS A 236 1.29 -18.81 -5.96
C HIS A 236 1.83 -17.95 -4.81
N SER A 237 1.06 -17.63 -3.77
CA SER A 237 1.59 -16.91 -2.60
C SER A 237 2.20 -17.84 -1.56
N MET A 238 3.34 -17.45 -1.02
CA MET A 238 3.87 -18.04 0.22
C MET A 238 3.10 -17.50 1.44
N PRO A 239 3.26 -18.08 2.64
CA PRO A 239 2.70 -17.51 3.86
C PRO A 239 3.11 -16.04 4.05
N TYR A 240 2.20 -15.23 4.57
CA TYR A 240 2.36 -13.79 4.73
C TYR A 240 1.89 -13.34 6.11
N LYS A 241 2.33 -12.13 6.51
CA LYS A 241 2.05 -11.61 7.84
C LYS A 241 0.57 -11.24 8.01
N ASN A 242 -0.05 -11.82 9.03
CA ASN A 242 -1.35 -11.46 9.56
C ASN A 242 -1.17 -10.77 10.91
N CYS A 243 -1.70 -9.56 11.08
CA CYS A 243 -1.51 -8.73 12.26
C CYS A 243 -2.81 -8.57 13.04
N TYR A 244 -2.68 -8.42 14.36
CA TYR A 244 -3.81 -8.31 15.28
C TYR A 244 -3.66 -7.09 16.17
N ALA A 245 -4.76 -6.37 16.37
CA ALA A 245 -4.88 -5.16 17.17
C ALA A 245 -3.81 -4.10 16.84
N CYS A 246 -4.22 -2.99 16.25
CA CYS A 246 -3.34 -1.90 15.85
C CYS A 246 -3.46 -0.73 16.81
N HIS A 247 -2.31 -0.21 17.24
CA HIS A 247 -2.20 1.04 17.98
C HIS A 247 -1.24 1.96 17.24
N VAL A 248 -1.58 3.22 17.20
CA VAL A 248 -0.75 4.27 16.61
C VAL A 248 -0.29 5.23 17.71
N GLY A 249 0.88 5.80 17.54
CA GLY A 249 1.47 6.74 18.48
C GLY A 249 2.78 7.30 17.94
N LYS A 250 3.46 8.06 18.77
CA LYS A 250 4.83 8.53 18.49
C LYS A 250 5.76 8.01 19.59
N ASP A 251 7.00 7.73 19.23
CA ASP A 251 8.05 7.37 20.17
C ASP A 251 8.63 8.61 20.89
N ASP A 252 9.66 8.40 21.71
CA ASP A 252 10.29 9.46 22.50
C ASP A 252 11.03 10.50 21.62
N GLN A 253 11.27 10.17 20.35
CA GLN A 253 11.88 11.06 19.35
C GLN A 253 10.82 11.77 18.49
N GLY A 254 9.53 11.49 18.73
CA GLY A 254 8.41 12.04 17.98
C GLY A 254 8.10 11.31 16.68
N LEU A 255 8.76 10.18 16.41
CA LEU A 255 8.51 9.38 15.20
C LEU A 255 7.22 8.57 15.31
N ALA A 256 6.39 8.67 14.28
CA ALA A 256 5.14 7.95 14.20
C ALA A 256 5.37 6.43 14.07
N TYR A 257 4.69 5.63 14.85
CA TYR A 257 4.76 4.17 14.79
C TYR A 257 3.40 3.50 14.67
N PHE A 258 3.42 2.31 14.08
CA PHE A 258 2.31 1.36 14.07
C PHE A 258 2.68 0.13 14.89
N LYS A 259 2.02 -0.07 16.02
CA LYS A 259 2.24 -1.23 16.91
C LYS A 259 1.07 -2.19 16.83
N THR A 260 1.35 -3.49 16.73
CA THR A 260 0.34 -4.55 16.76
C THR A 260 0.57 -5.44 17.99
N LYS A 261 -0.50 -5.94 18.61
CA LYS A 261 -0.39 -6.87 19.77
C LYS A 261 0.22 -8.21 19.39
N GLY A 262 0.10 -8.60 18.12
CA GLY A 262 0.69 -9.82 17.62
C GLY A 262 0.67 -9.89 16.10
N SER A 263 1.54 -10.74 15.57
CA SER A 263 1.53 -11.09 14.14
C SER A 263 1.99 -12.52 13.96
N ILE A 264 1.39 -13.21 13.00
CA ILE A 264 1.76 -14.58 12.61
C ILE A 264 1.97 -14.63 11.09
N LEU A 265 2.91 -15.48 10.67
CA LEU A 265 3.03 -15.87 9.26
C LEU A 265 2.06 -17.02 9.01
N ASN A 266 1.05 -16.77 8.20
CA ASN A 266 0.04 -17.75 7.86
C ASN A 266 -0.52 -17.48 6.47
N PHE A 267 -1.11 -18.50 5.87
CA PHE A 267 -1.79 -18.42 4.60
C PHE A 267 -3.26 -18.84 4.78
N LYS A 268 -4.20 -18.06 4.26
CA LYS A 268 -5.63 -18.40 4.32
C LYS A 268 -6.33 -18.06 3.01
N ILE A 269 -7.22 -18.97 2.60
CA ILE A 269 -8.15 -18.83 1.48
C ILE A 269 -9.52 -18.46 2.06
N GLY A 270 -10.13 -17.42 1.54
CA GLY A 270 -11.48 -17.00 1.90
C GLY A 270 -12.39 -16.85 0.69
N ILE A 271 -13.68 -16.70 0.93
CA ILE A 271 -14.62 -16.27 -0.11
C ILE A 271 -14.30 -14.82 -0.45
N ASN A 272 -14.32 -14.48 -1.72
CA ASN A 272 -13.98 -13.15 -2.21
C ASN A 272 -15.01 -12.11 -1.75
N PRO A 273 -14.66 -11.19 -0.84
CA PRO A 273 -15.59 -10.16 -0.37
C PRO A 273 -15.78 -9.01 -1.36
N ALA A 274 -14.98 -8.98 -2.43
CA ALA A 274 -14.99 -7.95 -3.48
C ALA A 274 -15.26 -8.57 -4.86
N GLN A 275 -16.00 -9.70 -4.90
CA GLN A 275 -16.35 -10.38 -6.15
C GLN A 275 -17.22 -9.47 -7.03
N ASN A 276 -16.82 -9.31 -8.28
CA ASN A 276 -17.57 -8.57 -9.31
C ASN A 276 -17.09 -9.06 -10.69
N GLU A 277 -17.61 -8.48 -11.77
CA GLU A 277 -17.23 -8.85 -13.16
C GLU A 277 -15.73 -8.75 -13.44
N LYS A 278 -15.04 -7.78 -12.82
CA LYS A 278 -13.59 -7.58 -12.97
C LYS A 278 -12.75 -8.48 -12.05
N ARG A 279 -13.38 -9.10 -11.05
CA ARG A 279 -12.80 -10.02 -10.07
C ARG A 279 -13.73 -11.20 -9.85
N PRO A 280 -13.86 -12.06 -10.88
CA PRO A 280 -14.84 -13.15 -10.88
C PRO A 280 -14.48 -14.26 -9.89
N GLU A 281 -13.24 -14.36 -9.45
CA GLU A 281 -12.74 -15.46 -8.63
C GLU A 281 -13.55 -15.57 -7.32
N LYS A 282 -14.09 -16.75 -7.09
CA LYS A 282 -14.86 -17.07 -5.87
C LYS A 282 -13.96 -17.16 -4.64
N PHE A 283 -12.78 -17.73 -4.78
CA PHE A 283 -11.82 -17.91 -3.69
C PHE A 283 -10.57 -17.08 -3.90
N VAL A 284 -10.17 -16.39 -2.86
CA VAL A 284 -9.02 -15.49 -2.87
C VAL A 284 -8.16 -15.71 -1.62
N THR A 285 -6.91 -15.27 -1.69
CA THR A 285 -6.12 -15.12 -0.47
C THR A 285 -6.72 -14.01 0.40
N VAL A 286 -6.83 -14.27 1.70
CA VAL A 286 -7.34 -13.28 2.66
C VAL A 286 -6.34 -13.02 3.77
N ARG A 287 -6.32 -11.77 4.28
CA ARG A 287 -5.42 -11.33 5.33
C ARG A 287 -6.20 -10.69 6.47
N HIS A 288 -5.80 -11.01 7.69
CA HIS A 288 -6.34 -10.32 8.86
C HIS A 288 -5.80 -8.89 8.95
N VAL A 289 -6.71 -7.94 8.99
CA VAL A 289 -6.42 -6.52 9.18
C VAL A 289 -6.56 -6.20 10.67
N PRO A 290 -5.50 -5.69 11.31
CA PRO A 290 -5.56 -5.40 12.74
C PRO A 290 -6.54 -4.26 13.02
N VAL A 291 -7.40 -4.47 14.00
CA VAL A 291 -8.36 -3.48 14.50
C VAL A 291 -8.33 -3.51 16.02
N ASP A 292 -8.38 -2.34 16.63
CA ASP A 292 -8.55 -2.19 18.08
C ASP A 292 -9.42 -0.95 18.33
N PRO A 293 -10.36 -1.01 19.29
CA PRO A 293 -11.19 0.15 19.62
C PRO A 293 -10.37 1.36 20.08
N ASN A 294 -9.17 1.13 20.62
CA ASN A 294 -8.28 2.16 21.15
C ASN A 294 -7.13 2.52 20.18
N THR A 295 -7.29 2.26 18.89
CA THR A 295 -6.23 2.51 17.87
C THR A 295 -5.62 3.91 18.00
N PHE A 296 -6.45 4.94 18.19
CA PHE A 296 -6.03 6.34 18.24
C PHE A 296 -5.87 6.92 19.65
N LYS A 297 -5.86 6.08 20.70
CA LYS A 297 -5.82 6.56 22.09
C LYS A 297 -4.64 7.49 22.40
N PHE A 298 -3.55 7.41 21.69
CA PHE A 298 -2.39 8.28 21.85
C PHE A 298 -2.73 9.76 21.52
N TYR A 299 -3.55 9.98 20.51
CA TYR A 299 -3.88 11.32 20.01
C TYR A 299 -5.15 11.90 20.64
N SER A 300 -6.08 11.05 21.08
CA SER A 300 -7.34 11.47 21.65
C SER A 300 -8.04 10.31 22.38
N ASP A 301 -9.01 10.62 23.21
CA ASP A 301 -9.85 9.62 23.88
C ASP A 301 -10.90 8.96 22.98
N ILE A 302 -10.74 9.11 21.66
CA ILE A 302 -11.64 8.49 20.68
C ILE A 302 -11.52 6.98 20.75
N ARG A 303 -12.67 6.33 20.83
CA ARG A 303 -12.81 4.89 20.65
C ARG A 303 -13.57 4.58 19.37
N LEU A 304 -13.03 3.68 18.58
CA LEU A 304 -13.72 3.13 17.40
C LEU A 304 -14.85 2.21 17.89
N LYS A 305 -16.02 2.77 18.20
CA LYS A 305 -17.14 2.07 18.83
C LYS A 305 -17.66 0.89 18.00
N ASN A 306 -17.58 1.03 16.67
CA ASN A 306 -18.03 0.03 15.68
C ASN A 306 -16.85 -0.77 15.12
N PHE A 307 -15.81 -1.01 15.92
CA PHE A 307 -14.59 -1.65 15.46
C PHE A 307 -14.80 -3.09 14.94
N ASP A 308 -15.84 -3.75 15.42
CA ASP A 308 -16.24 -5.13 15.13
C ASP A 308 -17.27 -5.27 13.99
N THR A 309 -17.81 -4.15 13.46
CA THR A 309 -18.87 -4.16 12.44
C THR A 309 -18.39 -4.40 11.01
N LEU A 310 -17.09 -4.21 10.75
CA LEU A 310 -16.50 -4.43 9.43
C LEU A 310 -15.62 -5.66 9.42
N PRO A 311 -15.56 -6.39 8.29
CA PRO A 311 -14.68 -7.56 8.16
C PRO A 311 -13.24 -7.23 8.57
N THR A 312 -12.64 -8.09 9.39
CA THR A 312 -11.23 -8.04 9.74
C THR A 312 -10.39 -8.91 8.80
N TRP A 313 -11.00 -9.89 8.14
CA TRP A 313 -10.37 -10.63 7.06
C TRP A 313 -10.76 -10.00 5.71
N LYS A 314 -9.77 -9.58 4.95
CA LYS A 314 -9.97 -8.87 3.69
C LYS A 314 -9.13 -9.50 2.59
N LEU A 315 -9.55 -9.31 1.35
CA LEU A 315 -8.76 -9.71 0.18
C LEU A 315 -7.31 -9.24 0.34
N ALA A 316 -6.39 -10.17 0.19
CA ALA A 316 -4.95 -9.93 0.22
C ALA A 316 -4.35 -10.00 -1.19
N THR A 317 -3.30 -9.21 -1.40
CA THR A 317 -2.42 -9.30 -2.56
C THR A 317 -0.98 -9.45 -2.06
N PRO A 318 -0.59 -10.67 -1.62
CA PRO A 318 0.77 -10.90 -1.13
C PRO A 318 1.81 -10.66 -2.22
N HIS A 319 2.98 -10.16 -1.81
CA HIS A 319 4.12 -9.87 -2.68
C HIS A 319 5.27 -10.85 -2.46
N ASN A 320 4.94 -12.13 -2.28
CA ASN A 320 5.89 -13.24 -2.09
C ASN A 320 5.53 -14.40 -3.03
N ILE A 321 5.37 -14.06 -4.30
CA ILE A 321 4.93 -15.00 -5.34
C ILE A 321 6.02 -16.01 -5.68
N ARG A 322 5.64 -17.29 -5.74
CA ARG A 322 6.52 -18.40 -6.16
C ARG A 322 5.79 -19.34 -7.12
N ARG A 323 6.52 -19.95 -8.05
CA ARG A 323 5.96 -20.95 -8.95
C ARG A 323 5.44 -22.15 -8.16
N GLN A 324 6.21 -22.65 -7.20
CA GLN A 324 5.85 -23.72 -6.27
C GLN A 324 5.69 -23.16 -4.85
N THR A 325 4.60 -23.54 -4.21
CA THR A 325 4.24 -23.16 -2.85
C THR A 325 3.76 -24.42 -2.10
N PRO A 326 3.63 -24.38 -0.77
CA PRO A 326 3.14 -25.53 -0.02
C PRO A 326 1.78 -26.06 -0.51
N GLN A 327 0.89 -25.18 -0.97
CA GLN A 327 -0.49 -25.53 -1.35
C GLN A 327 -0.65 -25.98 -2.80
N ASN A 328 0.36 -25.85 -3.67
CA ASN A 328 0.29 -26.29 -5.07
C ASN A 328 1.29 -27.36 -5.45
N LYS A 329 1.91 -28.04 -4.45
CA LYS A 329 2.86 -29.13 -4.69
C LYS A 329 2.20 -30.35 -5.31
N THR A 330 1.01 -30.71 -4.83
CA THR A 330 0.15 -31.74 -5.33
C THR A 330 -1.30 -31.30 -5.26
N CYS A 331 -2.22 -31.95 -5.92
CA CYS A 331 -3.64 -31.57 -5.84
C CYS A 331 -4.14 -31.67 -4.39
N ASN A 332 -3.78 -32.71 -3.69
CA ASN A 332 -4.18 -32.97 -2.30
C ASN A 332 -3.43 -32.07 -1.26
N ALA A 333 -2.48 -31.28 -1.67
CA ALA A 333 -1.93 -30.23 -0.80
C ALA A 333 -2.96 -29.13 -0.51
N CYS A 334 -3.92 -28.92 -1.44
CA CYS A 334 -5.07 -28.02 -1.26
C CYS A 334 -6.38 -28.80 -1.09
N HIS A 335 -6.69 -29.75 -1.98
CA HIS A 335 -7.90 -30.57 -1.92
C HIS A 335 -7.92 -31.41 -0.65
N GLY A 336 -9.04 -31.37 0.07
CA GLY A 336 -9.20 -32.04 1.37
C GLY A 336 -8.45 -31.40 2.53
N ASN A 337 -7.74 -30.27 2.30
CA ASN A 337 -6.97 -29.58 3.33
C ASN A 337 -7.74 -28.36 3.88
N ALA A 338 -8.66 -28.60 4.79
CA ALA A 338 -9.47 -27.55 5.40
C ALA A 338 -8.64 -26.47 6.15
N GLN A 339 -7.40 -26.77 6.55
CA GLN A 339 -6.56 -25.81 7.29
C GLN A 339 -6.13 -24.60 6.45
N LEU A 340 -6.11 -24.73 5.12
CA LEU A 340 -5.81 -23.61 4.23
C LEU A 340 -6.96 -22.61 4.13
N PHE A 341 -8.18 -23.04 4.40
CA PHE A 341 -9.37 -22.23 4.26
C PHE A 341 -9.69 -21.48 5.56
N LEU A 342 -10.21 -20.27 5.42
CA LEU A 342 -10.66 -19.48 6.57
C LEU A 342 -11.94 -20.08 7.14
N GLY A 343 -11.81 -20.82 8.23
CA GLY A 343 -12.95 -21.41 8.94
C GLY A 343 -13.49 -20.51 10.06
N LYS A 344 -14.63 -20.88 10.63
CA LYS A 344 -15.21 -20.14 11.79
C LYS A 344 -14.25 -20.05 12.98
N ASN A 345 -13.43 -21.08 13.21
CA ASN A 345 -12.48 -21.13 14.31
C ASN A 345 -11.26 -20.21 14.14
N ASP A 346 -11.02 -19.71 12.92
CA ASP A 346 -9.96 -18.72 12.64
C ASP A 346 -10.40 -17.29 12.98
N VAL A 347 -11.68 -17.08 13.22
CA VAL A 347 -12.28 -15.77 13.45
C VAL A 347 -12.72 -15.67 14.91
N LYS A 348 -12.32 -14.58 15.58
CA LYS A 348 -12.76 -14.33 16.96
C LYS A 348 -14.27 -14.13 17.01
N PRO A 349 -14.94 -14.58 18.09
CA PRO A 349 -16.40 -14.49 18.20
C PRO A 349 -16.97 -13.08 17.97
N GLU A 350 -16.29 -12.05 18.51
CA GLU A 350 -16.70 -10.66 18.34
C GLU A 350 -16.71 -10.16 16.89
N TYR A 351 -15.99 -10.84 15.99
CA TYR A 351 -15.94 -10.49 14.54
C TYR A 351 -16.68 -11.51 13.65
N ALA A 352 -17.37 -12.48 14.23
CA ALA A 352 -17.96 -13.59 13.46
C ALA A 352 -18.94 -13.09 12.40
N ASP A 353 -19.87 -12.25 12.78
CA ASP A 353 -20.90 -11.71 11.88
C ASP A 353 -20.30 -10.84 10.77
N ALA A 354 -19.35 -9.97 11.13
CA ALA A 354 -18.67 -9.09 10.18
C ALA A 354 -17.86 -9.87 9.12
N ASN A 355 -17.35 -11.06 9.48
CA ASN A 355 -16.57 -11.91 8.58
C ASN A 355 -17.37 -13.04 7.92
N ALA A 356 -18.67 -13.16 8.19
CA ALA A 356 -19.50 -14.28 7.72
C ALA A 356 -19.40 -14.51 6.20
N LYS A 357 -19.31 -13.44 5.42
CA LYS A 357 -19.20 -13.49 3.95
C LYS A 357 -17.81 -13.92 3.43
N VAL A 358 -16.81 -13.96 4.30
CA VAL A 358 -15.42 -14.31 3.92
C VAL A 358 -15.07 -15.74 4.37
N ILE A 359 -15.75 -16.22 5.40
CA ILE A 359 -15.56 -17.58 5.94
C ILE A 359 -15.98 -18.61 4.89
N VAL A 360 -15.14 -19.64 4.72
CA VAL A 360 -15.41 -20.77 3.86
C VAL A 360 -16.12 -21.88 4.66
N PRO A 361 -17.38 -22.20 4.34
CA PRO A 361 -18.07 -23.31 4.95
C PRO A 361 -17.36 -24.65 4.65
N PRO A 362 -17.40 -25.64 5.58
CA PRO A 362 -16.72 -26.93 5.38
C PRO A 362 -17.09 -27.66 4.09
N GLU A 363 -18.33 -27.57 3.65
CA GLU A 363 -18.84 -28.18 2.42
C GLU A 363 -18.31 -27.52 1.13
N MET A 364 -17.70 -26.34 1.23
CA MET A 364 -17.04 -25.67 0.11
C MET A 364 -15.55 -26.00 0.00
N VAL A 365 -14.97 -26.67 0.98
CA VAL A 365 -13.60 -27.17 0.88
C VAL A 365 -13.58 -28.28 -0.17
N PRO A 366 -12.74 -28.17 -1.23
CA PRO A 366 -12.75 -29.18 -2.29
C PRO A 366 -12.35 -30.53 -1.72
N PRO A 367 -13.03 -31.66 -2.10
CA PRO A 367 -12.70 -33.01 -1.63
C PRO A 367 -11.31 -33.42 -2.14
N LYS A 368 -10.71 -34.40 -1.51
CA LYS A 368 -9.51 -35.04 -2.05
C LYS A 368 -9.80 -35.64 -3.43
N VAL A 369 -8.78 -35.61 -4.26
CA VAL A 369 -8.81 -36.24 -5.59
C VAL A 369 -7.90 -37.48 -5.60
N ASP A 370 -8.19 -38.42 -6.48
CA ASP A 370 -7.33 -39.56 -6.75
C ASP A 370 -6.12 -39.04 -7.54
N GLU A 371 -4.92 -39.17 -6.99
CA GLU A 371 -3.63 -38.75 -7.59
C GLU A 371 -2.94 -39.90 -8.30
#